data_c2b7f814362d866944a6ea31923098ce
#
_entry.id   c2b7f814362d866944a6ea31923098ce
#
_cell.length_a   1.000
_cell.length_b   1.000
_cell.length_c   1.000
_cell.angle_alpha   90.00
_cell.angle_beta   90.00
_cell.angle_gamma   90.00
#
_symmetry.space_group_name_H-M   'P 1'
#
loop_
_entity.id
_entity.type
_entity.pdbx_description
1 polymer ?
#
loop_
_entity_poly.entity_id
_entity_poly.type
_entity_poly.pdbx_seq_one_letter_code
_entity_poly.pdbx_strand_id
1 'polypeptide(L)'
;MPDQDKELWVDLYRMAMMELENAKIAGRIGDARIEIAARLEKLRDIPGLHPVENQALDDALSGLRSLERTEERDADNERRIAEQALQSLRVIAPRFENFN
;
A
#
# COMPACT_ATOMS: atom_id res chain seq x y z
N MET A 1 -5.10 -29.58 -7.00
CA MET A 1 -4.21 -28.42 -6.91
C MET A 1 -4.28 -27.82 -5.51
N PRO A 2 -3.73 -28.50 -4.52
CA PRO A 2 -3.98 -28.12 -3.13
C PRO A 2 -3.37 -26.80 -2.69
N ASP A 3 -2.40 -26.25 -3.43
CA ASP A 3 -1.66 -25.08 -2.96
C ASP A 3 -1.89 -23.80 -3.77
N GLN A 4 -2.99 -23.72 -4.55
CA GLN A 4 -3.30 -22.50 -5.30
C GLN A 4 -3.51 -21.30 -4.38
N ASP A 5 -4.17 -21.49 -3.22
CA ASP A 5 -4.38 -20.43 -2.25
C ASP A 5 -3.08 -19.92 -1.65
N LYS A 6 -2.11 -20.82 -1.48
CA LYS A 6 -0.80 -20.47 -0.96
C LYS A 6 -0.05 -19.55 -1.92
N GLU A 7 -0.15 -19.81 -3.23
CA GLU A 7 0.50 -18.99 -4.24
C GLU A 7 -0.24 -17.68 -4.48
N LEU A 8 -1.57 -17.67 -4.34
CA LEU A 8 -2.38 -16.50 -4.62
C LEU A 8 -1.99 -15.30 -3.74
N TRP A 9 -1.83 -15.50 -2.44
CA TRP A 9 -1.46 -14.38 -1.56
C TRP A 9 -0.05 -13.88 -1.87
N VAL A 10 0.86 -14.77 -2.25
CA VAL A 10 2.22 -14.40 -2.64
C VAL A 10 2.20 -13.52 -3.87
N ASP A 11 1.41 -13.90 -4.87
CA ASP A 11 1.28 -13.11 -6.10
C ASP A 11 0.68 -11.74 -5.83
N LEU A 12 -0.37 -11.68 -5.02
CA LEU A 12 -1.01 -10.40 -4.66
C LEU A 12 -0.07 -9.51 -3.85
N TYR A 13 0.71 -10.09 -2.95
CA TYR A 13 1.72 -9.35 -2.19
C TYR A 13 2.77 -8.75 -3.12
N ARG A 14 3.29 -9.56 -4.06
CA ARG A 14 4.26 -9.07 -5.05
C ARG A 14 3.69 -7.96 -5.90
N MET A 15 2.43 -8.09 -6.34
CA MET A 15 1.77 -7.06 -7.13
C MET A 15 1.68 -5.75 -6.36
N ALA A 16 1.40 -5.81 -5.06
CA ALA A 16 1.36 -4.61 -4.22
C ALA A 16 2.73 -3.96 -4.09
N MET A 17 3.78 -4.77 -3.84
CA MET A 17 5.13 -4.26 -3.66
C MET A 17 5.74 -3.69 -4.94
N MET A 18 5.30 -4.16 -6.10
CA MET A 18 5.82 -3.76 -7.40
C MET A 18 4.95 -2.73 -8.12
N GLU A 19 3.83 -2.32 -7.51
CA GLU A 19 2.92 -1.36 -8.14
C GLU A 19 3.55 0.02 -8.18
N LEU A 20 3.62 0.60 -9.37
CA LEU A 20 4.21 1.91 -9.59
C LEU A 20 3.18 3.04 -9.64
N GLU A 21 1.90 2.71 -9.86
CA GLU A 21 0.84 3.70 -9.90
C GLU A 21 0.23 3.90 -8.50
N ASN A 22 0.44 5.08 -7.93
CA ASN A 22 -0.03 5.40 -6.58
C ASN A 22 -1.53 5.15 -6.40
N ALA A 23 -2.32 5.44 -7.42
CA ALA A 23 -3.77 5.25 -7.36
C ALA A 23 -4.18 3.77 -7.20
N LYS A 24 -3.31 2.84 -7.60
CA LYS A 24 -3.60 1.41 -7.53
C LYS A 24 -3.03 0.73 -6.29
N ILE A 25 -2.08 1.35 -5.60
CA ILE A 25 -1.39 0.73 -4.47
C ILE A 25 -2.36 0.35 -3.36
N ALA A 26 -3.28 1.24 -2.99
CA ALA A 26 -4.25 0.97 -1.93
C ALA A 26 -5.11 -0.27 -2.23
N GLY A 27 -5.57 -0.40 -3.46
CA GLY A 27 -6.34 -1.57 -3.90
C GLY A 27 -5.51 -2.85 -3.86
N ARG A 28 -4.25 -2.79 -4.30
CA ARG A 28 -3.34 -3.93 -4.27
C ARG A 28 -3.06 -4.39 -2.84
N ILE A 29 -2.85 -3.45 -1.92
CA ILE A 29 -2.64 -3.75 -0.50
C ILE A 29 -3.89 -4.42 0.08
N GLY A 30 -5.07 -3.89 -0.20
CA GLY A 30 -6.33 -4.45 0.27
C GLY A 30 -6.54 -5.89 -0.20
N ASP A 31 -6.31 -6.14 -1.49
CA ASP A 31 -6.44 -7.47 -2.07
C ASP A 31 -5.48 -8.47 -1.41
N ALA A 32 -4.23 -8.06 -1.21
CA ALA A 32 -3.23 -8.92 -0.57
C ALA A 32 -3.60 -9.22 0.89
N ARG A 33 -4.07 -8.23 1.64
CA ARG A 33 -4.50 -8.42 3.03
C ARG A 33 -5.64 -9.42 3.15
N ILE A 34 -6.62 -9.33 2.26
CA ILE A 34 -7.76 -10.24 2.26
C ILE A 34 -7.29 -11.68 2.07
N GLU A 35 -6.43 -11.91 1.10
CA GLU A 35 -5.94 -13.26 0.83
C GLU A 35 -5.01 -13.79 1.93
N ILE A 36 -4.18 -12.93 2.52
CA ILE A 36 -3.34 -13.31 3.66
C ILE A 36 -4.22 -13.71 4.85
N ALA A 37 -5.26 -12.94 5.16
CA ALA A 37 -6.17 -13.24 6.24
C ALA A 37 -6.91 -14.56 6.00
N ALA A 38 -7.37 -14.78 4.77
CA ALA A 38 -8.03 -16.03 4.38
C ALA A 38 -7.09 -17.23 4.55
N ARG A 39 -5.83 -17.07 4.17
CA ARG A 39 -4.85 -18.14 4.31
C ARG A 39 -4.54 -18.45 5.77
N LEU A 40 -4.42 -17.43 6.63
CA LEU A 40 -4.22 -17.61 8.07
C LEU A 40 -5.38 -18.40 8.70
N GLU A 41 -6.61 -18.08 8.35
CA GLU A 41 -7.76 -18.83 8.83
C GLU A 41 -7.74 -20.28 8.37
N LYS A 42 -7.41 -20.50 7.10
CA LYS A 42 -7.33 -21.84 6.52
C LYS A 42 -6.27 -22.69 7.22
N LEU A 43 -5.13 -22.09 7.59
CA LEU A 43 -4.06 -22.80 8.30
C LEU A 43 -4.49 -23.28 9.70
N ARG A 44 -5.43 -22.59 10.35
CA ARG A 44 -5.97 -23.04 11.64
C ARG A 44 -6.69 -24.36 11.53
N ASP A 45 -7.34 -24.63 10.40
CA ASP A 45 -8.11 -25.84 10.15
C ASP A 45 -7.26 -26.99 9.61
N ILE A 46 -6.05 -26.70 9.15
CA ILE A 46 -5.11 -27.71 8.66
C ILE A 46 -4.32 -28.28 9.84
N PRO A 47 -4.36 -29.61 10.08
CA PRO A 47 -3.63 -30.21 11.20
C PRO A 47 -2.12 -29.97 11.11
N GLY A 48 -1.49 -29.78 12.28
CA GLY A 48 -0.06 -29.59 12.39
C GLY A 48 0.35 -28.16 12.63
N LEU A 49 1.65 -27.95 12.75
CA LEU A 49 2.23 -26.63 12.92
C LEU A 49 2.73 -26.12 11.55
N HIS A 50 2.55 -24.84 11.31
CA HIS A 50 2.95 -24.21 10.05
C HIS A 50 3.84 -22.99 10.31
N PRO A 51 4.99 -23.17 11.03
CA PRO A 51 5.78 -22.00 11.49
C PRO A 51 6.39 -21.22 10.34
N VAL A 52 6.83 -21.87 9.28
CA VAL A 52 7.48 -21.18 8.15
C VAL A 52 6.47 -20.34 7.39
N GLU A 53 5.30 -20.90 7.09
CA GLU A 53 4.27 -20.15 6.38
C GLU A 53 3.67 -19.04 7.24
N ASN A 54 3.44 -19.30 8.54
CA ASN A 54 2.95 -18.28 9.47
C ASN A 54 3.92 -17.10 9.53
N GLN A 55 5.22 -17.37 9.60
CA GLN A 55 6.22 -16.33 9.61
C GLN A 55 6.22 -15.53 8.30
N ALA A 56 6.10 -16.22 7.17
CA ALA A 56 6.04 -15.56 5.87
C ALA A 56 4.81 -14.65 5.76
N LEU A 57 3.67 -15.10 6.28
CA LEU A 57 2.44 -14.30 6.28
C LEU A 57 2.56 -13.06 7.18
N ASP A 58 3.16 -13.22 8.36
CA ASP A 58 3.41 -12.10 9.27
C ASP A 58 4.36 -11.08 8.65
N ASP A 59 5.42 -11.56 8.01
CA ASP A 59 6.38 -10.69 7.33
C ASP A 59 5.72 -9.93 6.17
N ALA A 60 4.85 -10.60 5.43
CA ALA A 60 4.10 -9.96 4.35
C ALA A 60 3.16 -8.87 4.88
N LEU A 61 2.46 -9.13 5.98
CA LEU A 61 1.60 -8.11 6.61
C LEU A 61 2.40 -6.91 7.07
N SER A 62 3.58 -7.13 7.64
CA SER A 62 4.49 -6.04 8.05
C SER A 62 4.95 -5.23 6.85
N GLY A 63 5.29 -5.91 5.75
CA GLY A 63 5.68 -5.24 4.50
C GLY A 63 4.56 -4.39 3.93
N LEU A 64 3.32 -4.88 3.95
CA LEU A 64 2.15 -4.13 3.48
C LEU A 64 1.88 -2.90 4.34
N ARG A 65 2.06 -3.00 5.67
CA ARG A 65 1.93 -1.84 6.56
C ARG A 65 2.97 -0.78 6.27
N SER A 66 4.21 -1.21 6.01
CA SER A 66 5.28 -0.28 5.66
C SER A 66 5.00 0.43 4.35
N LEU A 67 4.50 -0.30 3.35
CA LEU A 67 4.12 0.27 2.06
C LEU A 67 2.98 1.29 2.22
N GLU A 68 1.99 0.97 3.04
CA GLU A 68 0.87 1.87 3.32
C GLU A 68 1.33 3.17 3.98
N ARG A 69 2.24 3.08 4.95
CA ARG A 69 2.81 4.28 5.61
C ARG A 69 3.59 5.14 4.63
N THR A 70 4.36 4.51 3.76
CA THR A 70 5.12 5.23 2.73
C THR A 70 4.17 5.97 1.80
N GLU A 71 3.07 5.31 1.38
CA GLU A 71 2.05 5.89 0.53
C GLU A 71 1.40 7.11 1.20
N GLU A 72 1.03 7.00 2.46
CA GLU A 72 0.44 8.10 3.22
C GLU A 72 1.40 9.27 3.34
N ARG A 73 2.68 9.00 3.60
CA ARG A 73 3.71 10.00 3.72
C ARG A 73 3.93 10.73 2.40
N ASP A 74 3.97 9.99 1.30
CA ASP A 74 4.15 10.58 -0.03
C ASP A 74 2.95 11.45 -0.42
N ALA A 75 1.74 11.01 -0.12
CA ALA A 75 0.53 11.79 -0.35
C ALA A 75 0.54 13.09 0.45
N ASP A 76 0.97 13.05 1.72
CA ASP A 76 1.11 14.23 2.56
C ASP A 76 2.15 15.19 2.01
N ASN A 77 3.29 14.68 1.54
CA ASN A 77 4.33 15.50 0.94
C ASN A 77 3.84 16.19 -0.34
N GLU A 78 3.15 15.47 -1.20
CA GLU A 78 2.58 16.03 -2.42
C GLU A 78 1.58 17.13 -2.09
N ARG A 79 0.76 16.92 -1.06
CA ARG A 79 -0.21 17.94 -0.60
C ARG A 79 0.49 19.19 -0.10
N ARG A 80 1.56 19.05 0.70
CA ARG A 80 2.34 20.17 1.20
C ARG A 80 2.98 20.96 0.07
N ILE A 81 3.55 20.27 -0.92
CA ILE A 81 4.16 20.90 -2.07
C ILE A 81 3.10 21.69 -2.85
N ALA A 82 1.93 21.08 -3.08
CA ALA A 82 0.83 21.75 -3.76
C ALA A 82 0.35 22.99 -2.99
N GLU A 83 0.21 22.91 -1.67
CA GLU A 83 -0.19 24.03 -0.83
C GLU A 83 0.83 25.16 -0.88
N GLN A 84 2.12 24.84 -0.82
CA GLN A 84 3.17 25.82 -0.92
C GLN A 84 3.18 26.51 -2.29
N ALA A 85 2.96 25.75 -3.35
CA ALA A 85 2.87 26.32 -4.70
C ALA A 85 1.67 27.25 -4.82
N LEU A 86 0.51 26.89 -4.25
CA LEU A 86 -0.67 27.75 -4.25
C LEU A 86 -0.44 29.03 -3.45
N GLN A 87 0.24 28.96 -2.30
CA GLN A 87 0.58 30.13 -1.52
C GLN A 87 1.49 31.07 -2.27
N SER A 88 2.49 30.52 -2.98
CA SER A 88 3.39 31.32 -3.80
C SER A 88 2.64 32.03 -4.92
N LEU A 89 1.70 31.36 -5.56
CA LEU A 89 0.86 31.96 -6.59
C LEU A 89 -0.01 33.09 -6.03
N ARG A 90 -0.55 32.93 -4.83
CA ARG A 90 -1.35 33.97 -4.18
C ARG A 90 -0.53 35.21 -3.89
N VAL A 91 0.74 35.06 -3.55
CA VAL A 91 1.63 36.19 -3.31
C VAL A 91 1.97 36.92 -4.62
N ILE A 92 2.13 36.18 -5.72
CA ILE A 92 2.49 36.74 -7.02
C ILE A 92 1.30 37.35 -7.74
N ALA A 93 0.14 36.70 -7.70
CA ALA A 93 -1.06 37.12 -8.45
C ALA A 93 -1.48 38.60 -8.17
N PRO A 94 -1.50 39.10 -6.91
CA PRO A 94 -1.83 40.51 -6.67
C PRO A 94 -0.85 41.46 -7.34
N ARG A 95 0.42 41.10 -7.45
CA ARG A 95 1.41 41.93 -8.14
C ARG A 95 1.11 42.04 -9.63
N PHE A 96 0.68 40.95 -10.25
CA PHE A 96 0.31 40.93 -11.65
C PHE A 96 -0.93 41.79 -11.91
N GLU A 97 -1.91 41.74 -11.03
CA GLU A 97 -3.11 42.54 -11.12
C GLU A 97 -2.80 44.03 -11.01
N ASN A 98 -1.82 44.40 -10.19
CA ASN A 98 -1.42 45.78 -9.99
C ASN A 98 -0.66 46.35 -11.17
N PHE A 99 -0.18 45.52 -12.07
CA PHE A 99 0.57 45.96 -13.26
C PHE A 99 -0.35 46.46 -14.38
N ASN A 100 -1.60 46.18 -14.28
CA ASN A 100 -2.59 46.66 -15.25
C ASN A 100 -3.21 47.96 -14.79
#